data_85e70e84cf2d9c9d6a93ecc864469938
#
_entry.id   85e70e84cf2d9c9d6a93ecc864469938
#
_cell.length_a   1.000
_cell.length_b   1.000
_cell.length_c   1.000
_cell.angle_alpha   90.00
_cell.angle_beta   90.00
_cell.angle_gamma   90.00
#
_symmetry.space_group_name_H-M   'P 1'
#
loop_
_entity.id
_entity.type
_entity.pdbx_description
1 polymer ?
#
loop_
_entity_poly.entity_id
_entity_poly.type
_entity_poly.pdbx_seq_one_letter_code
_entity_poly.pdbx_strand_id
1 'polypeptide(L)'
;MIKNLSKKFKIIEKTKSLRSIFTQGTGLMFRKKPDYGLIFEFKKERTVGITMFCVFYPIDILFLDKDKRVVDIKKGLKPFTDYFPQEKAMYVIELLPGIMKNTAIGDKLAF
;
A
#
# COMPACT_ATOMS: atom_id res chain seq x y z
N MET A 1 -7.45 -1.53 10.89
CA MET A 1 -8.07 -0.28 10.40
C MET A 1 -7.01 0.75 10.06
N ILE A 2 -7.17 1.42 8.93
CA ILE A 2 -6.27 2.50 8.52
C ILE A 2 -7.03 3.82 8.57
N LYS A 3 -6.45 4.81 9.26
CA LYS A 3 -7.01 6.16 9.36
C LYS A 3 -6.05 7.18 8.77
N ASN A 4 -6.59 8.19 8.10
CA ASN A 4 -5.83 9.37 7.71
C ASN A 4 -5.99 10.42 8.81
N LEU A 5 -4.92 10.61 9.59
CA LEU A 5 -4.95 11.55 10.72
C LEU A 5 -4.92 13.00 10.25
N SER A 6 -4.22 13.30 9.15
CA SER A 6 -4.11 14.66 8.63
C SER A 6 -5.45 15.17 8.12
N LYS A 7 -6.24 14.32 7.46
CA LYS A 7 -7.54 14.70 6.89
C LYS A 7 -8.72 14.18 7.69
N LYS A 8 -8.46 13.44 8.79
CA LYS A 8 -9.46 13.03 9.78
C LYS A 8 -10.58 12.14 9.22
N PHE A 9 -10.19 11.08 8.48
CA PHE A 9 -11.16 10.09 8.05
C PHE A 9 -10.59 8.68 8.11
N LYS A 10 -11.47 7.68 8.12
CA LYS A 10 -11.10 6.28 8.05
C LYS A 10 -10.95 5.87 6.58
N ILE A 11 -9.80 5.27 6.24
CA ILE A 11 -9.55 4.78 4.89
C ILE A 11 -10.20 3.42 4.69
N ILE A 12 -9.92 2.46 5.57
CA ILE A 12 -10.49 1.12 5.48
C ILE A 12 -10.50 0.45 6.86
N GLU A 13 -11.54 -0.36 7.12
CA GLU A 13 -11.68 -1.06 8.40
C GLU A 13 -10.87 -2.35 8.42
N LYS A 14 -11.06 -3.21 7.45
CA LYS A 14 -10.38 -4.50 7.40
C LYS A 14 -9.00 -4.37 6.81
N THR A 15 -7.99 -4.87 7.53
CA THR A 15 -6.61 -4.86 7.08
C THR A 15 -5.94 -6.19 7.36
N LYS A 16 -4.92 -6.49 6.57
CA LYS A 16 -4.06 -7.65 6.76
C LYS A 16 -2.62 -7.18 6.68
N SER A 17 -1.82 -7.51 7.70
CA SER A 17 -0.43 -7.08 7.78
C SER A 17 0.50 -8.23 7.44
N LEU A 18 1.53 -7.94 6.64
CA LEU A 18 2.55 -8.90 6.25
C LEU A 18 3.93 -8.35 6.62
N ARG A 19 4.73 -9.16 7.33
CA ARG A 19 6.07 -8.78 7.78
C ARG A 19 7.17 -9.64 7.18
N SER A 20 6.80 -10.79 6.60
CA SER A 20 7.78 -11.69 6.01
C SER A 20 8.04 -11.30 4.55
N ILE A 21 9.31 -11.27 4.17
CA ILE A 21 9.68 -10.98 2.79
C ILE A 21 9.11 -12.01 1.81
N PHE A 22 8.96 -13.26 2.25
CA PHE A 22 8.41 -14.32 1.39
C PHE A 22 6.93 -14.11 1.14
N THR A 23 6.17 -13.69 2.15
CA THR A 23 4.75 -13.41 1.99
C THR A 23 4.52 -12.11 1.22
N GLN A 24 5.42 -11.13 1.37
CA GLN A 24 5.35 -9.87 0.65
C GLN A 24 5.45 -10.08 -0.86
N GLY A 25 6.32 -10.98 -1.31
CA GLY A 25 6.49 -11.26 -2.72
C GLY A 25 5.27 -11.87 -3.39
N THR A 26 4.32 -12.41 -2.61
CA THR A 26 3.12 -13.06 -3.13
C THR A 26 1.82 -12.38 -2.68
N GLY A 27 1.90 -11.17 -2.09
CA GLY A 27 0.78 -10.51 -1.43
C GLY A 27 -0.58 -10.65 -2.13
N LEU A 28 -0.75 -10.07 -3.33
CA LEU A 28 -1.99 -10.16 -4.10
C LEU A 28 -1.94 -11.14 -5.26
N MET A 29 -0.78 -11.78 -5.48
CA MET A 29 -0.59 -12.72 -6.59
C MET A 29 -1.55 -13.90 -6.47
N PHE A 30 -2.29 -14.21 -7.55
CA PHE A 30 -3.28 -15.29 -7.62
C PHE A 30 -4.46 -15.15 -6.63
N ARG A 31 -4.59 -14.02 -5.94
CA ARG A 31 -5.69 -13.83 -5.02
C ARG A 31 -6.89 -13.24 -5.72
N LYS A 32 -8.08 -13.55 -5.17
CA LYS A 32 -9.31 -12.86 -5.57
C LYS A 32 -9.25 -11.42 -5.07
N LYS A 33 -10.04 -10.56 -5.71
CA LYS A 33 -10.17 -9.16 -5.32
C LYS A 33 -10.51 -9.06 -3.83
N PRO A 34 -9.64 -8.48 -2.99
CA PRO A 34 -9.85 -8.47 -1.54
C PRO A 34 -10.82 -7.37 -1.09
N ASP A 35 -11.47 -7.59 0.06
CA ASP A 35 -12.27 -6.57 0.73
C ASP A 35 -11.48 -5.88 1.86
N TYR A 36 -10.17 -6.01 1.86
CA TYR A 36 -9.30 -5.50 2.91
C TYR A 36 -8.09 -4.78 2.32
N GLY A 37 -7.45 -3.93 3.12
CA GLY A 37 -6.17 -3.31 2.78
C GLY A 37 -5.02 -4.21 3.19
N LEU A 38 -4.00 -4.31 2.33
CA LEU A 38 -2.77 -5.03 2.65
C LEU A 38 -1.73 -4.04 3.13
N ILE A 39 -1.12 -4.32 4.29
CA ILE A 39 -0.05 -3.51 4.85
C ILE A 39 1.21 -4.36 4.88
N PHE A 40 2.23 -3.91 4.16
CA PHE A 40 3.55 -4.53 4.19
C PHE A 40 4.44 -3.70 5.10
N GLU A 41 5.04 -4.33 6.10
CA GLU A 41 5.96 -3.67 7.02
C GLU A 41 7.37 -4.22 6.82
N PHE A 42 8.34 -3.33 6.61
CA PHE A 42 9.75 -3.69 6.48
C PHE A 42 10.48 -3.33 7.76
N LYS A 43 11.62 -4.00 8.00
CA LYS A 43 12.42 -3.75 9.22
C LYS A 43 13.04 -2.37 9.24
N LYS A 44 13.27 -1.78 8.06
CA LYS A 44 13.83 -0.43 7.91
C LYS A 44 13.35 0.16 6.60
N GLU A 45 13.50 1.47 6.45
CA GLU A 45 13.17 2.15 5.21
C GLU A 45 14.04 1.63 4.06
N ARG A 46 13.42 1.37 2.91
CA ARG A 46 14.10 0.86 1.72
C ARG A 46 13.30 1.22 0.48
N THR A 47 13.97 1.16 -0.68
CA THR A 47 13.27 1.29 -1.96
C THR A 47 12.54 -0.02 -2.25
N VAL A 48 11.23 0.05 -2.45
CA VAL A 48 10.37 -1.12 -2.63
C VAL A 48 9.73 -1.07 -3.99
N GLY A 49 10.12 -1.97 -4.88
CA GLY A 49 9.44 -2.15 -6.16
C GLY A 49 8.18 -2.99 -6.00
N ILE A 50 7.14 -2.65 -6.75
CA ILE A 50 5.87 -3.36 -6.74
C ILE A 50 5.68 -4.03 -8.10
N THR A 51 5.38 -5.33 -8.09
CA THR A 51 5.03 -6.06 -9.30
C THR A 51 3.59 -6.52 -9.26
N MET A 52 2.90 -6.38 -10.39
CA MET A 52 1.53 -6.83 -10.58
C MET A 52 1.46 -8.16 -11.34
N PHE A 53 2.55 -8.92 -11.32
CA PHE A 53 2.58 -10.26 -11.95
C PHE A 53 1.50 -11.15 -11.34
N CYS A 54 0.64 -11.71 -12.18
CA CYS A 54 -0.48 -12.55 -11.76
C CYS A 54 -1.48 -11.86 -10.82
N VAL A 55 -1.56 -10.55 -10.85
CA VAL A 55 -2.63 -9.78 -10.22
C VAL A 55 -3.59 -9.35 -11.33
N PHE A 56 -4.87 -9.64 -11.16
CA PHE A 56 -5.88 -9.53 -12.23
C PHE A 56 -6.82 -8.34 -12.07
N TYR A 57 -6.48 -7.39 -11.21
CA TYR A 57 -7.27 -6.16 -10.99
C TYR A 57 -6.32 -5.01 -10.65
N PRO A 58 -6.70 -3.77 -10.96
CA PRO A 58 -5.84 -2.61 -10.61
C PRO A 58 -5.87 -2.33 -9.11
N ILE A 59 -4.84 -1.69 -8.61
CA ILE A 59 -4.74 -1.31 -7.19
C ILE A 59 -4.19 0.11 -7.06
N ASP A 60 -4.49 0.72 -5.91
CA ASP A 60 -3.84 1.95 -5.46
C ASP A 60 -2.81 1.58 -4.39
N ILE A 61 -1.68 2.27 -4.39
CA ILE A 61 -0.58 1.97 -3.48
C ILE A 61 -0.14 3.24 -2.77
N LEU A 62 0.01 3.12 -1.44
CA LEU A 62 0.58 4.17 -0.59
C LEU A 62 1.93 3.70 -0.07
N PHE A 63 2.94 4.54 -0.19
CA PHE A 63 4.28 4.30 0.36
C PHE A 63 4.48 5.25 1.53
N LEU A 64 4.86 4.73 2.69
CA LEU A 64 4.99 5.51 3.92
C LEU A 64 6.38 5.34 4.53
N ASP A 65 6.88 6.41 5.14
CA ASP A 65 8.15 6.37 5.86
C ASP A 65 7.99 5.73 7.25
N LYS A 66 9.06 5.74 8.05
CA LYS A 66 9.06 5.16 9.39
C LYS A 66 8.07 5.84 10.34
N ASP A 67 7.70 7.08 10.06
CA ASP A 67 6.75 7.84 10.88
C ASP A 67 5.31 7.73 10.37
N LYS A 68 5.08 6.84 9.40
CA LYS A 68 3.77 6.59 8.77
C LYS A 68 3.24 7.82 8.03
N ARG A 69 4.14 8.63 7.46
CA ARG A 69 3.78 9.70 6.53
C ARG A 69 3.87 9.19 5.11
N VAL A 70 2.92 9.57 4.29
CA VAL A 70 2.88 9.18 2.89
C VAL A 70 4.01 9.91 2.13
N VAL A 71 4.89 9.14 1.50
CA VAL A 71 6.03 9.68 0.73
C VAL A 71 5.87 9.46 -0.77
N ASP A 72 5.02 8.53 -1.19
CA ASP A 72 4.70 8.33 -2.60
C ASP A 72 3.33 7.67 -2.73
N ILE A 73 2.69 7.87 -3.88
CA ILE A 73 1.37 7.31 -4.19
C ILE A 73 1.37 6.85 -5.65
N LYS A 74 0.86 5.66 -5.89
CA LYS A 74 0.55 5.21 -7.26
C LYS A 74 -0.90 4.81 -7.34
N LYS A 75 -1.68 5.52 -8.14
CA LYS A 75 -3.11 5.22 -8.34
C LYS A 75 -3.30 4.36 -9.58
N GLY A 76 -4.16 3.35 -9.46
CA GLY A 76 -4.57 2.56 -10.60
C GLY A 76 -3.45 1.81 -11.28
N LEU A 77 -2.55 1.19 -10.52
CA LEU A 77 -1.52 0.35 -11.10
C LEU A 77 -2.17 -0.85 -11.76
N LYS A 78 -1.98 -0.97 -13.08
CA LYS A 78 -2.68 -1.97 -13.89
C LYS A 78 -2.12 -3.38 -13.66
N PRO A 79 -2.96 -4.42 -13.86
CA PRO A 79 -2.49 -5.82 -13.83
C PRO A 79 -1.29 -6.03 -14.74
N PHE A 80 -0.35 -6.88 -14.31
CA PHE A 80 0.85 -7.27 -15.06
C PHE A 80 1.80 -6.13 -15.38
N THR A 81 1.73 -5.01 -14.63
CA THR A 81 2.70 -3.90 -14.73
C THR A 81 3.46 -3.77 -13.43
N ASP A 82 4.52 -2.96 -13.45
CA ASP A 82 5.37 -2.72 -12.29
C ASP A 82 5.39 -1.24 -11.94
N TYR A 83 5.73 -0.94 -10.69
CA TYR A 83 5.95 0.43 -10.24
C TYR A 83 7.18 0.48 -9.32
N PHE A 84 8.05 1.43 -9.57
CA PHE A 84 9.27 1.63 -8.80
C PHE A 84 9.30 3.05 -8.25
N PRO A 85 9.00 3.25 -6.94
CA PRO A 85 9.03 4.58 -6.34
C PRO A 85 10.46 5.09 -6.21
N GLN A 86 10.65 6.40 -6.18
CA GLN A 86 11.95 7.01 -5.97
C GLN A 86 12.29 7.13 -4.48
N GLU A 87 11.27 7.23 -3.63
CA GLU A 87 11.45 7.41 -2.20
C GLU A 87 11.56 6.07 -1.46
N LYS A 88 12.32 6.06 -0.37
CA LYS A 88 12.35 4.90 0.52
C LYS A 88 11.09 4.84 1.34
N ALA A 89 10.65 3.62 1.64
CA ALA A 89 9.45 3.38 2.44
C ALA A 89 9.70 2.29 3.48
N MET A 90 9.02 2.39 4.60
CA MET A 90 8.99 1.36 5.62
C MET A 90 7.67 0.59 5.58
N TYR A 91 6.61 1.22 5.12
CA TYR A 91 5.30 0.59 4.97
C TYR A 91 4.79 0.79 3.56
N VAL A 92 4.17 -0.24 3.01
CA VAL A 92 3.49 -0.18 1.71
C VAL A 92 2.06 -0.66 1.94
N ILE A 93 1.10 0.14 1.53
CA ILE A 93 -0.32 -0.19 1.68
C ILE A 93 -0.93 -0.35 0.30
N GLU A 94 -1.53 -1.51 0.05
CA GLU A 94 -2.22 -1.80 -1.20
C GLU A 94 -3.73 -1.83 -0.96
N LEU A 95 -4.45 -1.07 -1.76
CA LEU A 95 -5.90 -0.86 -1.64
C LEU A 95 -6.56 -1.00 -3.01
N LEU A 96 -7.84 -1.35 -3.01
CA LEU A 96 -8.63 -1.25 -4.25
C LEU A 96 -8.76 0.22 -4.66
N PRO A 97 -8.94 0.49 -5.96
CA PRO A 97 -9.00 1.87 -6.45
C PRO A 97 -10.08 2.70 -5.77
N GLY A 98 -9.72 3.92 -5.40
CA GLY A 98 -10.63 4.90 -4.81
C GLY A 98 -10.82 4.83 -3.30
N ILE A 99 -10.41 3.74 -2.65
CA ILE A 99 -10.60 3.57 -1.20
C ILE A 99 -9.81 4.59 -0.39
N MET A 100 -8.62 4.97 -0.84
CA MET A 100 -7.80 5.95 -0.13
C MET A 100 -8.34 7.38 -0.20
N LYS A 101 -9.36 7.62 -1.02
CA LYS A 101 -9.99 8.93 -1.18
C LYS A 101 -8.95 9.99 -1.55
N ASN A 102 -8.95 11.14 -0.86
CA ASN A 102 -8.04 12.25 -1.14
C ASN A 102 -6.75 12.22 -0.32
N THR A 103 -6.35 11.05 0.19
CA THR A 103 -5.06 10.90 0.85
C THR A 103 -3.95 11.35 -0.09
N ALA A 104 -3.02 12.15 0.43
CA ALA A 104 -1.98 12.79 -0.37
C ALA A 104 -0.61 12.64 0.28
N ILE A 105 0.44 12.88 -0.52
CA ILE A 105 1.82 12.90 -0.01
C ILE A 105 1.92 13.89 1.13
N GLY A 106 2.56 13.48 2.23
CA GLY A 106 2.68 14.26 3.46
C GLY A 106 1.65 13.96 4.52
N ASP A 107 0.56 13.27 4.16
CA ASP A 107 -0.47 12.90 5.13
C ASP A 107 0.07 11.88 6.12
N LYS A 108 -0.32 12.02 7.38
CA LYS A 108 0.01 11.10 8.47
C LYS A 108 -1.10 10.07 8.60
N LEU A 109 -0.72 8.80 8.61
CA LEU A 109 -1.69 7.71 8.78
C LEU A 109 -1.51 7.02 10.12
N ALA A 110 -2.52 6.29 10.54
CA ALA A 110 -2.49 5.44 11.73
C ALA A 110 -3.04 4.07 11.36
N PHE A 111 -2.35 3.04 11.84
CA PHE A 111 -2.79 1.66 11.65
C PHE A 111 -2.05 0.73 12.60
#